data_76859ceab85c5da4cbedb63cd06de516
#
_entry.id   76859ceab85c5da4cbedb63cd06de516
#
_cell.length_a   1.000
_cell.length_b   1.000
_cell.length_c   1.000
_cell.angle_alpha   90.00
_cell.angle_beta   90.00
_cell.angle_gamma   90.00
#
_symmetry.space_group_name_H-M   'P 1'
#
loop_
_entity.id
_entity.type
_entity.pdbx_description
1 polymer ?
#
loop_
_entity_poly.entity_id
_entity_poly.type
_entity_poly.pdbx_seq_one_letter_code
_entity_poly.pdbx_strand_id
1 'polypeptide(L)'
;MALAFDKVVLFGDSITQLAYDQGCGFCFGPAMQNAYCRKFDVIQRGFGGYNSDHAATIIKRLVEQETTIVFFGTNDSIVPESANHVPLARYKDNLRQIVATVEQAGAKVVLVGPGPFNHHQFVAANGKDFFCDRTTLRARAYCDAAMEVGAELKVPTVPLWYLVMEELGWKEGDAIYGLAELPADNPLNEYLSDGVHYLGKAYKVEFTNVIKAIKEFYPELDPDRIPEKLPAWDAITSLDALDEAIA
;
A
#
# COMPACT_ATOMS: atom_id res chain seq x y z
N MET A 1 14.92 9.25 29.06
CA MET A 1 13.95 9.56 27.98
C MET A 1 13.07 8.34 27.75
N ALA A 2 11.87 8.50 27.16
CA ALA A 2 11.09 7.31 26.77
C ALA A 2 11.83 6.56 25.65
N LEU A 3 11.85 5.22 25.70
CA LEU A 3 12.39 4.39 24.63
C LEU A 3 11.59 4.64 23.34
N ALA A 4 12.25 5.14 22.30
CA ALA A 4 11.63 5.39 21.01
C ALA A 4 11.89 4.21 20.05
N PHE A 5 10.84 3.76 19.37
CA PHE A 5 10.94 2.82 18.25
C PHE A 5 10.94 3.60 16.94
N ASP A 6 11.76 3.13 16.01
CA ASP A 6 11.68 3.57 14.64
C ASP A 6 10.34 3.14 14.03
N LYS A 7 9.91 3.70 12.91
CA LYS A 7 8.53 3.54 12.49
C LYS A 7 8.43 3.18 11.01
N VAL A 8 7.48 2.31 10.69
CA VAL A 8 6.99 2.07 9.34
C VAL A 8 5.61 2.72 9.23
N VAL A 9 5.44 3.67 8.32
CA VAL A 9 4.17 4.35 8.09
C VAL A 9 3.49 3.74 6.86
N LEU A 10 2.26 3.27 7.04
CA LEU A 10 1.38 2.85 5.97
C LEU A 10 0.53 4.05 5.57
N PHE A 11 0.90 4.75 4.49
CA PHE A 11 0.26 5.98 4.05
C PHE A 11 -0.51 5.75 2.76
N GLY A 12 -1.83 5.93 2.80
CA GLY A 12 -2.68 5.62 1.66
C GLY A 12 -4.14 6.09 1.80
N ASP A 13 -4.97 5.56 0.92
CA ASP A 13 -6.40 5.81 0.86
C ASP A 13 -7.24 4.83 1.71
N SER A 14 -8.47 4.51 1.26
CA SER A 14 -9.36 3.55 1.93
C SER A 14 -8.77 2.14 1.99
N ILE A 15 -7.99 1.71 1.01
CA ILE A 15 -7.38 0.39 1.01
C ILE A 15 -6.38 0.27 2.18
N THR A 16 -5.55 1.29 2.38
CA THR A 16 -4.67 1.37 3.56
C THR A 16 -5.47 1.52 4.85
N GLN A 17 -6.56 2.29 4.87
CA GLN A 17 -7.43 2.44 6.04
C GLN A 17 -8.02 1.10 6.47
N LEU A 18 -8.48 0.29 5.53
CA LEU A 18 -9.09 -1.02 5.76
C LEU A 18 -8.07 -2.16 5.94
N ALA A 19 -6.76 -1.88 5.83
CA ALA A 19 -5.69 -2.87 5.99
C ALA A 19 -5.62 -3.52 7.38
N TYR A 20 -6.42 -3.05 8.35
CA TYR A 20 -6.59 -3.61 9.69
C TYR A 20 -7.97 -4.23 9.93
N ASP A 21 -8.85 -4.23 8.93
CA ASP A 21 -10.20 -4.83 9.05
C ASP A 21 -10.12 -6.36 9.10
N GLN A 22 -10.40 -6.91 10.27
CA GLN A 22 -10.34 -8.35 10.51
C GLN A 22 -11.45 -9.13 9.78
N GLY A 23 -12.50 -8.44 9.30
CA GLY A 23 -13.57 -9.05 8.50
C GLY A 23 -13.12 -9.48 7.11
N CYS A 24 -12.01 -8.95 6.59
CA CYS A 24 -11.49 -9.31 5.27
C CYS A 24 -10.59 -10.57 5.26
N GLY A 25 -10.30 -11.17 6.41
CA GLY A 25 -9.41 -12.33 6.55
C GLY A 25 -7.96 -11.93 6.84
N PHE A 26 -6.99 -12.24 5.94
CA PHE A 26 -5.61 -11.76 6.10
C PHE A 26 -5.56 -10.24 6.03
N CYS A 27 -4.93 -9.60 7.02
CA CYS A 27 -4.84 -8.14 7.12
C CYS A 27 -3.40 -7.68 6.92
N PHE A 28 -3.18 -6.75 5.97
CA PHE A 28 -1.86 -6.21 5.66
C PHE A 28 -1.20 -5.51 6.85
N GLY A 29 -1.92 -4.61 7.53
CA GLY A 29 -1.40 -3.86 8.66
C GLY A 29 -0.93 -4.74 9.84
N PRO A 30 -1.76 -5.65 10.37
CA PRO A 30 -1.34 -6.62 11.38
C PRO A 30 -0.18 -7.52 10.95
N ALA A 31 -0.10 -7.90 9.67
CA ALA A 31 1.02 -8.68 9.16
C ALA A 31 2.33 -7.87 9.17
N MET A 32 2.28 -6.59 8.78
CA MET A 32 3.43 -5.67 8.90
C MET A 32 3.84 -5.48 10.36
N GLN A 33 2.87 -5.27 11.26
CA GLN A 33 3.14 -5.14 12.71
C GLN A 33 3.81 -6.40 13.27
N ASN A 34 3.39 -7.60 12.83
CA ASN A 34 4.01 -8.85 13.25
C ASN A 34 5.44 -8.98 12.71
N ALA A 35 5.69 -8.62 11.45
CA ALA A 35 7.02 -8.69 10.85
C ALA A 35 8.03 -7.79 11.58
N TYR A 36 7.59 -6.61 12.03
CA TYR A 36 8.43 -5.64 12.75
C TYR A 36 8.25 -5.67 14.28
N CYS A 37 7.64 -6.73 14.82
CA CYS A 37 7.42 -6.87 16.26
C CYS A 37 8.73 -6.70 17.04
N ARG A 38 8.73 -5.85 18.09
CA ARG A 38 9.88 -5.50 18.92
C ARG A 38 11.03 -4.76 18.21
N LYS A 39 10.85 -4.36 16.96
CA LYS A 39 11.83 -3.70 16.11
C LYS A 39 11.39 -2.29 15.77
N PHE A 40 10.27 -2.14 15.07
CA PHE A 40 9.68 -0.88 14.66
C PHE A 40 8.20 -0.83 15.05
N ASP A 41 7.69 0.38 15.25
CA ASP A 41 6.24 0.61 15.27
C ASP A 41 5.68 0.67 13.84
N VAL A 42 4.53 0.05 13.61
CA VAL A 42 3.82 0.17 12.34
C VAL A 42 2.61 1.08 12.53
N ILE A 43 2.62 2.21 11.81
CA ILE A 43 1.64 3.28 11.98
C ILE A 43 0.75 3.36 10.75
N GLN A 44 -0.55 3.14 10.95
CA GLN A 44 -1.56 3.27 9.90
C GLN A 44 -1.94 4.75 9.70
N ARG A 45 -1.87 5.21 8.44
CA ARG A 45 -2.28 6.53 7.95
C ARG A 45 -3.05 6.37 6.64
N GLY A 46 -4.11 5.56 6.66
CA GLY A 46 -5.07 5.41 5.58
C GLY A 46 -6.21 6.41 5.72
N PHE A 47 -6.56 7.09 4.62
CA PHE A 47 -7.57 8.12 4.56
C PHE A 47 -8.58 7.81 3.45
N GLY A 48 -9.72 7.23 3.81
CA GLY A 48 -10.76 6.84 2.86
C GLY A 48 -11.16 7.98 1.92
N GLY A 49 -11.22 7.69 0.62
CA GLY A 49 -11.57 8.66 -0.41
C GLY A 49 -10.45 9.64 -0.82
N TYR A 50 -9.30 9.65 -0.15
CA TYR A 50 -8.20 10.55 -0.52
C TYR A 50 -7.54 10.10 -1.83
N ASN A 51 -7.12 11.09 -2.61
CA ASN A 51 -6.31 10.94 -3.82
C ASN A 51 -4.90 11.51 -3.62
N SER A 52 -4.06 11.48 -4.63
CA SER A 52 -2.67 11.94 -4.54
C SER A 52 -2.52 13.45 -4.31
N ASP A 53 -3.49 14.29 -4.71
CA ASP A 53 -3.49 15.73 -4.39
C ASP A 53 -3.61 15.97 -2.88
N HIS A 54 -4.53 15.26 -2.23
CA HIS A 54 -4.68 15.29 -0.78
C HIS A 54 -3.40 14.79 -0.10
N ALA A 55 -2.85 13.66 -0.60
CA ALA A 55 -1.63 13.07 -0.07
C ALA A 55 -0.43 14.02 -0.15
N ALA A 56 -0.18 14.63 -1.32
CA ALA A 56 0.91 15.59 -1.51
C ALA A 56 0.78 16.82 -0.60
N THR A 57 -0.47 17.20 -0.25
CA THR A 57 -0.73 18.31 0.65
C THR A 57 -0.38 18.01 2.09
N ILE A 58 -0.75 16.80 2.58
CA ILE A 58 -0.63 16.45 4.01
C ILE A 58 0.69 15.77 4.38
N ILE A 59 1.41 15.19 3.40
CA ILE A 59 2.61 14.38 3.66
C ILE A 59 3.63 15.12 4.52
N LYS A 60 3.85 16.41 4.31
CA LYS A 60 4.80 17.23 5.08
C LYS A 60 4.55 17.23 6.59
N ARG A 61 3.32 16.93 7.01
CA ARG A 61 2.92 16.88 8.42
C ARG A 61 2.92 15.47 8.99
N LEU A 62 3.14 14.47 8.13
CA LEU A 62 3.11 13.07 8.50
C LEU A 62 4.50 12.42 8.51
N VAL A 63 5.47 13.05 7.82
CA VAL A 63 6.83 12.51 7.70
C VAL A 63 7.65 12.93 8.91
N GLU A 64 7.81 11.98 9.83
CA GLU A 64 8.79 12.05 10.94
C GLU A 64 9.45 10.66 11.11
N GLN A 65 9.54 9.85 10.01
CA GLN A 65 9.58 8.40 10.13
C GLN A 65 10.69 7.78 9.26
N GLU A 66 11.13 6.56 9.60
CA GLU A 66 12.23 5.83 8.95
C GLU A 66 11.85 5.22 7.59
N THR A 67 10.59 4.77 7.44
CA THR A 67 10.11 4.14 6.19
C THR A 67 8.64 4.46 5.97
N THR A 68 8.29 4.82 4.74
CA THR A 68 6.90 5.09 4.35
C THR A 68 6.49 4.20 3.18
N ILE A 69 5.44 3.41 3.37
CA ILE A 69 4.75 2.69 2.31
C ILE A 69 3.67 3.63 1.76
N VAL A 70 3.76 4.02 0.51
CA VAL A 70 2.86 5.00 -0.12
C VAL A 70 1.95 4.29 -1.10
N PHE A 71 0.64 4.30 -0.82
CA PHE A 71 -0.37 3.67 -1.66
C PHE A 71 -1.49 4.65 -2.02
N PHE A 72 -1.42 5.27 -3.19
CA PHE A 72 -2.47 6.10 -3.80
C PHE A 72 -2.60 5.77 -5.28
N GLY A 73 -3.70 6.18 -5.89
CA GLY A 73 -3.99 5.99 -7.31
C GLY A 73 -5.38 5.40 -7.57
N THR A 74 -5.95 4.69 -6.60
CA THR A 74 -7.29 4.10 -6.71
C THR A 74 -8.38 5.16 -6.90
N ASN A 75 -8.33 6.26 -6.15
CA ASN A 75 -9.27 7.37 -6.30
C ASN A 75 -8.85 8.35 -7.41
N ASP A 76 -7.56 8.49 -7.68
CA ASP A 76 -7.04 9.27 -8.79
C ASP A 76 -7.53 8.75 -10.15
N SER A 77 -7.62 7.42 -10.28
CA SER A 77 -7.93 6.71 -11.52
C SER A 77 -9.41 6.73 -11.94
N ILE A 78 -10.31 7.35 -11.18
CA ILE A 78 -11.71 7.50 -11.56
C ILE A 78 -11.86 8.34 -12.86
N VAL A 79 -13.05 8.36 -13.45
CA VAL A 79 -13.27 9.10 -14.71
C VAL A 79 -13.05 10.60 -14.55
N PRO A 80 -12.65 11.31 -15.63
CA PRO A 80 -12.32 12.74 -15.58
C PRO A 80 -13.47 13.66 -15.12
N GLU A 81 -14.69 13.21 -15.26
CA GLU A 81 -15.90 13.94 -14.87
C GLU A 81 -16.11 13.96 -13.34
N SER A 82 -15.45 13.09 -12.63
CA SER A 82 -15.51 13.05 -11.16
C SER A 82 -14.61 14.10 -10.52
N ALA A 83 -15.12 14.79 -9.51
CA ALA A 83 -14.38 15.80 -8.77
C ALA A 83 -13.13 15.26 -8.03
N ASN A 84 -13.08 13.94 -7.81
CA ASN A 84 -11.95 13.29 -7.13
C ASN A 84 -10.88 12.76 -8.10
N HIS A 85 -11.12 12.89 -9.42
CA HIS A 85 -10.15 12.50 -10.44
C HIS A 85 -8.88 13.37 -10.37
N VAL A 86 -7.72 12.72 -10.48
CA VAL A 86 -6.43 13.40 -10.66
C VAL A 86 -5.85 12.96 -12.01
N PRO A 87 -5.62 13.88 -12.98
CA PRO A 87 -5.02 13.52 -14.26
C PRO A 87 -3.67 12.82 -14.10
N LEU A 88 -3.39 11.84 -14.98
CA LEU A 88 -2.23 10.95 -14.88
C LEU A 88 -0.89 11.70 -14.74
N ALA A 89 -0.71 12.81 -15.49
CA ALA A 89 0.49 13.63 -15.39
C ALA A 89 0.64 14.24 -13.98
N ARG A 90 -0.47 14.79 -13.43
CA ARG A 90 -0.48 15.36 -12.08
C ARG A 90 -0.30 14.30 -11.00
N TYR A 91 -0.86 13.11 -11.18
CA TYR A 91 -0.60 11.97 -10.29
C TYR A 91 0.89 11.64 -10.19
N LYS A 92 1.59 11.58 -11.34
CA LYS A 92 3.05 11.39 -11.35
C LYS A 92 3.80 12.51 -10.62
N ASP A 93 3.39 13.77 -10.82
CA ASP A 93 4.02 14.91 -10.14
C ASP A 93 3.78 14.85 -8.63
N ASN A 94 2.58 14.45 -8.20
CA ASN A 94 2.25 14.25 -6.79
C ASN A 94 3.10 13.15 -6.18
N LEU A 95 3.27 12.01 -6.85
CA LEU A 95 4.15 10.94 -6.38
C LEU A 95 5.60 11.41 -6.25
N ARG A 96 6.13 12.16 -7.23
CA ARG A 96 7.47 12.77 -7.12
C ARG A 96 7.61 13.67 -5.90
N GLN A 97 6.61 14.53 -5.67
CA GLN A 97 6.58 15.43 -4.51
C GLN A 97 6.52 14.64 -3.19
N ILE A 98 5.71 13.59 -3.12
CA ILE A 98 5.59 12.73 -1.93
C ILE A 98 6.93 12.05 -1.64
N VAL A 99 7.54 11.40 -2.65
CA VAL A 99 8.84 10.74 -2.52
C VAL A 99 9.90 11.73 -2.05
N ALA A 100 10.03 12.86 -2.74
CA ALA A 100 11.02 13.89 -2.36
C ALA A 100 10.81 14.40 -0.91
N THR A 101 9.56 14.54 -0.46
CA THR A 101 9.25 14.97 0.90
C THR A 101 9.67 13.92 1.92
N VAL A 102 9.43 12.65 1.66
CA VAL A 102 9.82 11.54 2.54
C VAL A 102 11.34 11.41 2.60
N GLU A 103 12.03 11.43 1.45
CA GLU A 103 13.49 11.35 1.39
C GLU A 103 14.18 12.55 2.06
N GLN A 104 13.64 13.77 1.93
CA GLN A 104 14.15 14.96 2.63
C GLN A 104 14.06 14.82 4.16
N ALA A 105 13.11 14.06 4.66
CA ALA A 105 13.01 13.73 6.09
C ALA A 105 13.96 12.59 6.53
N GLY A 106 14.77 12.05 5.61
CA GLY A 106 15.69 10.94 5.86
C GLY A 106 15.04 9.56 5.80
N ALA A 107 13.77 9.48 5.45
CA ALA A 107 13.03 8.21 5.41
C ALA A 107 13.12 7.52 4.03
N LYS A 108 12.90 6.20 4.02
CA LYS A 108 12.81 5.38 2.80
C LYS A 108 11.38 5.31 2.28
N VAL A 109 11.21 5.07 0.99
CA VAL A 109 9.89 4.98 0.33
C VAL A 109 9.71 3.65 -0.38
N VAL A 110 8.54 3.05 -0.24
CA VAL A 110 8.06 2.00 -1.14
C VAL A 110 6.78 2.53 -1.79
N LEU A 111 6.76 2.66 -3.12
CA LEU A 111 5.55 3.01 -3.85
C LEU A 111 4.72 1.77 -4.13
N VAL A 112 3.42 1.84 -3.86
CA VAL A 112 2.46 0.79 -4.20
C VAL A 112 1.50 1.34 -5.26
N GLY A 113 1.53 0.75 -6.45
CA GLY A 113 0.59 1.08 -7.51
C GLY A 113 -0.78 0.46 -7.24
N PRO A 114 -1.90 1.09 -7.68
CA PRO A 114 -3.24 0.58 -7.44
C PRO A 114 -3.44 -0.82 -8.04
N GLY A 115 -4.29 -1.61 -7.40
CA GLY A 115 -4.67 -2.94 -7.84
C GLY A 115 -5.80 -2.93 -8.88
N PRO A 116 -6.25 -4.11 -9.35
CA PRO A 116 -7.34 -4.22 -10.30
C PRO A 116 -8.68 -3.76 -9.71
N PHE A 117 -9.61 -3.44 -10.60
CA PHE A 117 -10.99 -3.09 -10.30
C PHE A 117 -11.92 -4.14 -10.91
N ASN A 118 -13.06 -4.44 -10.26
CA ASN A 118 -14.09 -5.33 -10.78
C ASN A 118 -15.43 -4.62 -10.92
N HIS A 119 -15.82 -4.35 -12.18
CA HIS A 119 -17.04 -3.63 -12.53
C HIS A 119 -18.31 -4.27 -11.93
N HIS A 120 -18.46 -5.57 -12.05
CA HIS A 120 -19.69 -6.26 -11.65
C HIS A 120 -19.89 -6.26 -10.13
N GLN A 121 -18.83 -6.47 -9.34
CA GLN A 121 -18.91 -6.33 -7.89
C GLN A 121 -19.24 -4.90 -7.49
N PHE A 122 -18.62 -3.90 -8.16
CA PHE A 122 -18.87 -2.50 -7.86
C PHE A 122 -20.32 -2.09 -8.12
N VAL A 123 -20.87 -2.49 -9.26
CA VAL A 123 -22.27 -2.24 -9.59
C VAL A 123 -23.22 -2.98 -8.64
N ALA A 124 -22.87 -4.21 -8.24
CA ALA A 124 -23.67 -4.98 -7.29
C ALA A 124 -23.69 -4.32 -5.89
N ALA A 125 -22.56 -3.76 -5.43
CA ALA A 125 -22.43 -3.11 -4.14
C ALA A 125 -23.11 -1.73 -4.08
N ASN A 126 -23.10 -0.96 -5.18
CA ASN A 126 -23.61 0.41 -5.21
C ASN A 126 -25.01 0.57 -5.83
N GLY A 127 -25.54 -0.48 -6.47
CA GLY A 127 -26.83 -0.47 -7.17
C GLY A 127 -26.68 -0.18 -8.67
N LYS A 128 -27.66 -0.67 -9.45
CA LYS A 128 -27.64 -0.62 -10.92
C LYS A 128 -27.69 0.80 -11.50
N ASP A 129 -28.28 1.73 -10.77
CA ASP A 129 -28.43 3.13 -11.20
C ASP A 129 -27.23 3.99 -10.77
N PHE A 130 -26.26 3.39 -10.06
CA PHE A 130 -25.05 4.09 -9.68
C PHE A 130 -24.09 4.19 -10.89
N PHE A 131 -23.65 5.41 -11.18
CA PHE A 131 -22.69 5.63 -12.26
C PHE A 131 -21.33 5.00 -11.89
N CYS A 132 -20.92 4.00 -12.65
CA CYS A 132 -19.62 3.38 -12.47
C CYS A 132 -18.52 4.28 -13.04
N ASP A 133 -17.83 4.97 -12.18
CA ASP A 133 -16.77 5.93 -12.51
C ASP A 133 -15.36 5.30 -12.59
N ARG A 134 -15.27 3.96 -12.61
CA ARG A 134 -14.01 3.23 -12.52
C ARG A 134 -13.89 2.16 -13.61
N THR A 135 -12.65 1.86 -13.99
CA THR A 135 -12.33 0.69 -14.82
C THR A 135 -10.99 0.09 -14.42
N THR A 136 -10.84 -1.22 -14.61
CA THR A 136 -9.57 -1.91 -14.37
C THR A 136 -8.43 -1.41 -15.29
N LEU A 137 -8.76 -0.95 -16.51
CA LEU A 137 -7.79 -0.37 -17.45
C LEU A 137 -7.23 0.96 -16.94
N ARG A 138 -8.08 1.80 -16.34
CA ARG A 138 -7.62 3.05 -15.73
C ARG A 138 -6.75 2.75 -14.50
N ALA A 139 -7.15 1.80 -13.66
CA ALA A 139 -6.33 1.35 -12.53
C ALA A 139 -4.95 0.86 -12.99
N ARG A 140 -4.89 0.06 -14.07
CA ARG A 140 -3.62 -0.37 -14.71
C ARG A 140 -2.76 0.83 -15.12
N ALA A 141 -3.33 1.82 -15.81
CA ALA A 141 -2.59 2.99 -16.27
C ALA A 141 -1.97 3.80 -15.11
N TYR A 142 -2.66 3.88 -13.96
CA TYR A 142 -2.12 4.53 -12.77
C TYR A 142 -1.08 3.66 -12.03
N CYS A 143 -1.23 2.34 -12.10
CA CYS A 143 -0.18 1.41 -11.66
C CYS A 143 1.09 1.58 -12.49
N ASP A 144 0.98 1.62 -13.82
CA ASP A 144 2.09 1.87 -14.75
C ASP A 144 2.78 3.21 -14.43
N ALA A 145 1.99 4.27 -14.20
CA ALA A 145 2.52 5.57 -13.83
C ALA A 145 3.31 5.57 -12.50
N ALA A 146 2.86 4.80 -11.51
CA ALA A 146 3.61 4.62 -10.27
C ALA A 146 4.93 3.89 -10.50
N MET A 147 4.93 2.84 -11.35
CA MET A 147 6.15 2.12 -11.73
C MET A 147 7.14 3.04 -12.46
N GLU A 148 6.66 3.87 -13.41
CA GLU A 148 7.51 4.84 -14.13
C GLU A 148 8.18 5.84 -13.17
N VAL A 149 7.41 6.39 -12.22
CA VAL A 149 7.96 7.31 -11.21
C VAL A 149 8.95 6.59 -10.29
N GLY A 150 8.64 5.36 -9.86
CA GLY A 150 9.56 4.57 -9.05
C GLY A 150 10.88 4.28 -9.77
N ALA A 151 10.82 3.92 -11.05
CA ALA A 151 12.01 3.70 -11.87
C ALA A 151 12.84 4.98 -12.07
N GLU A 152 12.17 6.12 -12.33
CA GLU A 152 12.80 7.44 -12.46
C GLU A 152 13.55 7.84 -11.19
N LEU A 153 12.91 7.68 -10.03
CA LEU A 153 13.44 8.08 -8.73
C LEU A 153 14.31 7.00 -8.06
N LYS A 154 14.38 5.81 -8.65
CA LYS A 154 15.10 4.63 -8.12
C LYS A 154 14.60 4.19 -6.74
N VAL A 155 13.30 4.29 -6.50
CA VAL A 155 12.61 3.75 -5.33
C VAL A 155 11.85 2.47 -5.68
N PRO A 156 11.76 1.50 -4.77
CA PRO A 156 11.05 0.26 -5.02
C PRO A 156 9.56 0.49 -5.26
N THR A 157 9.01 -0.27 -6.19
CA THR A 157 7.60 -0.19 -6.57
C THR A 157 6.95 -1.56 -6.50
N VAL A 158 5.75 -1.62 -5.92
CA VAL A 158 4.90 -2.82 -5.85
C VAL A 158 3.71 -2.63 -6.82
N PRO A 159 3.74 -3.23 -8.02
CA PRO A 159 2.71 -3.04 -9.04
C PRO A 159 1.51 -3.97 -8.81
N LEU A 160 0.64 -3.66 -7.83
CA LEU A 160 -0.42 -4.56 -7.38
C LEU A 160 -1.38 -4.99 -8.49
N TRP A 161 -1.66 -4.14 -9.49
CA TRP A 161 -2.50 -4.55 -10.61
C TRP A 161 -1.95 -5.82 -11.27
N TYR A 162 -0.68 -5.82 -11.61
CA TYR A 162 -0.02 -6.95 -12.27
C TYR A 162 0.11 -8.15 -11.32
N LEU A 163 0.55 -7.92 -10.11
CA LEU A 163 0.77 -8.99 -9.13
C LEU A 163 -0.52 -9.75 -8.79
N VAL A 164 -1.64 -9.05 -8.64
CA VAL A 164 -2.94 -9.71 -8.43
C VAL A 164 -3.39 -10.45 -9.69
N MET A 165 -3.23 -9.84 -10.87
CA MET A 165 -3.60 -10.49 -12.13
C MET A 165 -2.75 -11.73 -12.44
N GLU A 166 -1.45 -11.69 -12.13
CA GLU A 166 -0.54 -12.84 -12.25
C GLU A 166 -0.92 -13.99 -11.31
N GLU A 167 -1.29 -13.70 -10.06
CA GLU A 167 -1.82 -14.72 -9.11
C GLU A 167 -3.08 -15.41 -9.66
N LEU A 168 -3.86 -14.71 -10.48
CA LEU A 168 -5.03 -15.25 -11.18
C LEU A 168 -4.69 -16.01 -12.46
N GLY A 169 -3.41 -16.12 -12.80
CA GLY A 169 -2.93 -16.79 -14.02
C GLY A 169 -3.05 -15.95 -15.29
N TRP A 170 -3.40 -14.67 -15.18
CA TRP A 170 -3.48 -13.75 -16.31
C TRP A 170 -2.09 -13.48 -16.91
N LYS A 171 -2.05 -13.39 -18.22
CA LYS A 171 -0.85 -13.02 -18.99
C LYS A 171 -1.17 -11.88 -19.95
N GLU A 172 -0.16 -11.11 -20.31
CA GLU A 172 -0.32 -10.05 -21.30
C GLU A 172 -0.89 -10.59 -22.62
N GLY A 173 -1.99 -9.99 -23.09
CA GLY A 173 -2.76 -10.44 -24.24
C GLY A 173 -4.02 -11.24 -23.90
N ASP A 174 -4.16 -11.71 -22.66
CA ASP A 174 -5.41 -12.36 -22.22
C ASP A 174 -6.52 -11.33 -21.97
N ALA A 175 -7.77 -11.80 -21.92
CA ALA A 175 -8.91 -10.99 -21.51
C ALA A 175 -8.72 -10.51 -20.06
N ILE A 176 -8.91 -9.21 -19.80
CA ILE A 176 -8.62 -8.58 -18.51
C ILE A 176 -9.81 -8.74 -17.57
N TYR A 177 -9.66 -9.49 -16.49
CA TYR A 177 -10.71 -9.64 -15.48
C TYR A 177 -11.17 -8.27 -14.93
N GLY A 178 -12.45 -8.17 -14.60
CA GLY A 178 -13.06 -6.96 -14.05
C GLY A 178 -13.61 -5.96 -15.07
N LEU A 179 -13.50 -6.23 -16.37
CA LEU A 179 -14.16 -5.44 -17.40
C LEU A 179 -15.68 -5.69 -17.43
N ALA A 180 -16.45 -4.66 -17.77
CA ALA A 180 -17.91 -4.71 -17.81
C ALA A 180 -18.49 -5.71 -18.84
N GLU A 181 -17.78 -5.90 -19.95
CA GLU A 181 -18.13 -6.80 -21.05
C GLU A 181 -17.79 -8.28 -20.81
N LEU A 182 -17.07 -8.59 -19.72
CA LEU A 182 -16.74 -9.96 -19.35
C LEU A 182 -17.73 -10.52 -18.30
N PRO A 183 -17.74 -11.85 -18.06
CA PRO A 183 -18.62 -12.44 -17.07
C PRO A 183 -18.43 -11.86 -15.66
N ALA A 184 -19.55 -11.70 -14.93
CA ALA A 184 -19.55 -11.26 -13.54
C ALA A 184 -18.87 -12.27 -12.60
N ASP A 185 -18.99 -13.55 -12.90
CA ASP A 185 -18.28 -14.62 -12.20
C ASP A 185 -16.85 -14.71 -12.74
N ASN A 186 -15.93 -14.15 -11.99
CA ASN A 186 -14.51 -14.12 -12.32
C ASN A 186 -13.63 -14.18 -11.05
N PRO A 187 -12.35 -14.58 -11.17
CA PRO A 187 -11.49 -14.82 -10.02
C PRO A 187 -11.25 -13.60 -9.11
N LEU A 188 -11.43 -12.37 -9.61
CA LEU A 188 -11.31 -11.15 -8.78
C LEU A 188 -12.34 -11.09 -7.64
N ASN A 189 -13.44 -11.86 -7.74
CA ASN A 189 -14.45 -11.93 -6.69
C ASN A 189 -13.90 -12.42 -5.34
N GLU A 190 -12.77 -13.14 -5.36
CA GLU A 190 -12.11 -13.62 -4.14
C GLU A 190 -11.03 -12.66 -3.62
N TYR A 191 -10.71 -11.61 -4.37
CA TYR A 191 -9.68 -10.62 -4.03
C TYR A 191 -10.25 -9.28 -3.60
N LEU A 192 -11.47 -8.96 -4.07
CA LEU A 192 -12.16 -7.70 -3.83
C LEU A 192 -13.50 -7.94 -3.15
N SER A 193 -13.89 -7.07 -2.23
CA SER A 193 -15.17 -7.16 -1.50
C SER A 193 -16.32 -6.51 -2.26
N ASP A 194 -16.07 -5.37 -2.88
CA ASP A 194 -17.05 -4.52 -3.55
C ASP A 194 -16.60 -4.04 -4.94
N GLY A 195 -15.58 -4.69 -5.47
CA GLY A 195 -14.96 -4.33 -6.76
C GLY A 195 -13.82 -3.32 -6.65
N VAL A 196 -13.56 -2.74 -5.46
CA VAL A 196 -12.48 -1.78 -5.17
C VAL A 196 -11.63 -2.22 -3.98
N HIS A 197 -12.27 -2.48 -2.83
CA HIS A 197 -11.60 -2.74 -1.57
C HIS A 197 -11.16 -4.20 -1.46
N TYR A 198 -10.03 -4.41 -0.80
CA TYR A 198 -9.35 -5.69 -0.78
C TYR A 198 -9.94 -6.66 0.24
N LEU A 199 -9.97 -7.94 -0.15
CA LEU A 199 -10.07 -9.08 0.74
C LEU A 199 -8.68 -9.61 1.09
N GLY A 200 -8.63 -10.57 2.00
CA GLY A 200 -7.38 -11.12 2.53
C GLY A 200 -6.41 -11.65 1.47
N LYS A 201 -6.89 -12.18 0.35
CA LYS A 201 -6.01 -12.64 -0.75
C LYS A 201 -5.23 -11.47 -1.36
N ALA A 202 -5.87 -10.35 -1.66
CA ALA A 202 -5.21 -9.17 -2.21
C ALA A 202 -4.24 -8.54 -1.20
N TYR A 203 -4.62 -8.41 0.07
CA TYR A 203 -3.72 -7.93 1.12
C TYR A 203 -2.51 -8.86 1.35
N LYS A 204 -2.66 -10.17 1.12
CA LYS A 204 -1.53 -11.09 1.19
C LYS A 204 -0.54 -10.87 0.05
N VAL A 205 -1.04 -10.62 -1.17
CA VAL A 205 -0.19 -10.24 -2.33
C VAL A 205 0.57 -8.95 -2.02
N GLU A 206 -0.13 -7.91 -1.51
CA GLU A 206 0.48 -6.65 -1.11
C GLU A 206 1.59 -6.85 -0.07
N PHE A 207 1.30 -7.55 1.04
CA PHE A 207 2.26 -7.82 2.10
C PHE A 207 3.51 -8.54 1.58
N THR A 208 3.32 -9.63 0.85
CA THR A 208 4.43 -10.44 0.34
C THR A 208 5.38 -9.61 -0.52
N ASN A 209 4.82 -8.77 -1.39
CA ASN A 209 5.61 -7.98 -2.34
C ASN A 209 6.19 -6.70 -1.73
N VAL A 210 5.53 -6.08 -0.76
CA VAL A 210 6.10 -4.97 0.03
C VAL A 210 7.30 -5.45 0.82
N ILE A 211 7.19 -6.56 1.55
CA ILE A 211 8.33 -7.13 2.29
C ILE A 211 9.46 -7.53 1.35
N LYS A 212 9.15 -8.12 0.20
CA LYS A 212 10.15 -8.45 -0.83
C LYS A 212 10.87 -7.19 -1.31
N ALA A 213 10.15 -6.14 -1.66
CA ALA A 213 10.70 -4.87 -2.10
C ALA A 213 11.61 -4.24 -1.04
N ILE A 214 11.21 -4.24 0.23
CA ILE A 214 12.04 -3.77 1.33
C ILE A 214 13.34 -4.58 1.40
N LYS A 215 13.27 -5.90 1.40
CA LYS A 215 14.45 -6.77 1.51
C LYS A 215 15.46 -6.58 0.36
N GLU A 216 14.96 -6.33 -0.84
CA GLU A 216 15.78 -6.16 -2.04
C GLU A 216 16.43 -4.79 -2.13
N PHE A 217 15.68 -3.72 -1.80
CA PHE A 217 16.14 -2.33 -1.98
C PHE A 217 16.70 -1.70 -0.72
N TYR A 218 16.23 -2.12 0.45
CA TYR A 218 16.59 -1.59 1.77
C TYR A 218 16.94 -2.72 2.74
N PRO A 219 18.03 -3.49 2.47
CA PRO A 219 18.39 -4.66 3.29
C PRO A 219 18.64 -4.32 4.77
N GLU A 220 18.94 -3.06 5.08
CA GLU A 220 19.04 -2.54 6.45
C GLU A 220 17.69 -2.47 7.16
N LEU A 221 16.58 -2.48 6.41
CA LEU A 221 15.20 -2.48 6.92
C LEU A 221 14.53 -3.86 6.82
N ASP A 222 15.27 -4.90 6.43
CA ASP A 222 14.77 -6.28 6.37
C ASP A 222 14.32 -6.73 7.77
N PRO A 223 13.02 -7.02 7.97
CA PRO A 223 12.52 -7.42 9.29
C PRO A 223 13.19 -8.69 9.84
N ASP A 224 13.75 -9.55 8.99
CA ASP A 224 14.44 -10.75 9.45
C ASP A 224 15.88 -10.48 9.94
N ARG A 225 16.43 -9.29 9.67
CA ARG A 225 17.80 -8.89 9.99
C ARG A 225 17.91 -7.81 11.04
N ILE A 226 16.89 -6.94 11.16
CA ILE A 226 16.88 -5.88 12.17
C ILE A 226 16.88 -6.51 13.56
N PRO A 227 17.80 -6.11 14.46
CA PRO A 227 17.80 -6.59 15.83
C PRO A 227 16.57 -6.06 16.57
N GLU A 228 16.11 -6.82 17.56
CA GLU A 228 15.12 -6.33 18.50
C GLU A 228 15.67 -5.16 19.31
N LYS A 229 14.83 -4.18 19.64
CA LYS A 229 15.22 -2.99 20.43
C LYS A 229 15.60 -3.33 21.87
N LEU A 230 15.05 -4.40 22.41
CA LEU A 230 15.32 -4.87 23.77
C LEU A 230 15.79 -6.33 23.74
N PRO A 231 16.63 -6.76 24.65
CA PRO A 231 17.10 -8.13 24.74
C PRO A 231 15.94 -9.12 24.99
N ALA A 232 16.14 -10.36 24.60
CA ALA A 232 15.25 -11.45 24.99
C ALA A 232 15.29 -11.64 26.53
N TRP A 233 14.18 -12.12 27.11
CA TRP A 233 14.04 -12.23 28.57
C TRP A 233 15.14 -13.09 29.21
N ASP A 234 15.59 -14.11 28.52
CA ASP A 234 16.64 -15.04 28.97
C ASP A 234 18.06 -14.51 28.77
N ALA A 235 18.23 -13.43 28.02
CA ALA A 235 19.48 -12.69 27.88
C ALA A 235 19.65 -11.56 28.94
N ILE A 236 18.62 -11.26 29.72
CA ILE A 236 18.65 -10.24 30.77
C ILE A 236 19.38 -10.78 31.99
N THR A 237 20.58 -10.30 32.25
CA THR A 237 21.42 -10.77 33.36
C THR A 237 21.09 -10.10 34.71
N SER A 238 20.57 -8.87 34.66
CA SER A 238 20.07 -8.10 35.81
C SER A 238 19.14 -6.99 35.39
N LEU A 239 18.38 -6.41 36.32
CA LEU A 239 17.51 -5.24 36.03
C LEU A 239 18.35 -4.00 35.71
N ASP A 240 19.52 -3.86 36.29
CA ASP A 240 20.43 -2.76 35.97
C ASP A 240 20.94 -2.87 34.52
N ALA A 241 21.31 -4.08 34.08
CA ALA A 241 21.68 -4.33 32.67
C ALA A 241 20.56 -4.06 31.70
N LEU A 242 19.28 -4.31 32.08
CA LEU A 242 18.14 -3.96 31.28
C LEU A 242 17.95 -2.44 31.22
N ASP A 243 18.12 -1.73 32.33
CA ASP A 243 17.97 -0.27 32.36
C ASP A 243 19.08 0.40 31.52
N GLU A 244 20.31 -0.11 31.57
CA GLU A 244 21.41 0.33 30.70
C GLU A 244 21.13 0.12 29.20
N ALA A 245 20.43 -0.95 28.83
CA ALA A 245 20.08 -1.25 27.44
C ALA A 245 19.00 -0.31 26.84
N ILE A 246 18.30 0.46 27.69
CA ILE A 246 17.25 1.42 27.28
C ILE A 246 17.64 2.88 27.53
N ALA A 247 18.80 3.15 28.09
CA ALA A 247 19.30 4.49 28.38
C ALA A 247 19.84 5.18 27.12
#